data_6eb9e3cbf8aec2ad5385391265de221f
#
_entry.id   6eb9e3cbf8aec2ad5385391265de221f
#
_cell.length_a   1.000
_cell.length_b   1.000
_cell.length_c   1.000
_cell.angle_alpha   90.00
_cell.angle_beta   90.00
_cell.angle_gamma   90.00
#
_symmetry.space_group_name_H-M   'P 1'
#
loop_
_entity.id
_entity.type
_entity.pdbx_description
1 polymer ?
#
loop_
_entity_poly.entity_id
_entity_poly.type
_entity_poly.pdbx_seq_one_letter_code
_entity_poly.pdbx_strand_id
1 'polypeptide(L)'
;MGLSIATLLAQHHEVCAIDVIPAKVDLINRRKSPIRDEYIEKYLAEKELKLTATLDPAQAYSGADFVVIAAPTNYDSRTQHFDTSAVEAVIQLVMRYNPNAVMVIKSTIPVGYTVSVREKFGSSNIIFSPEFLRESKALYDNLYPSRIIVGTDLNDPRLVEAAHTFAALLQEGAIKENIDTLFMGCLLYTSPSPRDRSLS
;
A
#
# COMPACT_ATOMS: atom_id res chain seq x y z
N MET A 1 -6.84 6.19 0.00
CA MET A 1 -5.51 5.57 -0.16
C MET A 1 -5.60 4.17 -0.77
N GLY A 2 -6.04 3.14 -0.08
CA GLY A 2 -6.10 1.76 -0.62
C GLY A 2 -6.84 1.62 -1.95
N LEU A 3 -7.97 2.29 -2.12
CA LEU A 3 -8.75 2.21 -3.37
C LEU A 3 -8.02 2.82 -4.56
N SER A 4 -7.20 3.86 -4.38
CA SER A 4 -6.43 4.45 -5.48
C SER A 4 -5.36 3.49 -6.01
N ILE A 5 -4.64 2.79 -5.12
CA ILE A 5 -3.70 1.73 -5.52
C ILE A 5 -4.43 0.54 -6.15
N ALA A 6 -5.56 0.11 -5.56
CA ALA A 6 -6.36 -0.96 -6.13
C ALA A 6 -6.83 -0.63 -7.56
N THR A 7 -7.30 0.60 -7.79
CA THR A 7 -7.71 1.08 -9.12
C THR A 7 -6.52 1.15 -10.08
N LEU A 8 -5.36 1.63 -9.60
CA LEU A 8 -4.14 1.71 -10.42
C LEU A 8 -3.72 0.32 -10.93
N LEU A 9 -3.59 -0.64 -10.02
CA LEU A 9 -3.12 -1.99 -10.34
C LEU A 9 -4.15 -2.80 -11.13
N ALA A 10 -5.45 -2.58 -10.89
CA ALA A 10 -6.54 -3.30 -11.55
C ALA A 10 -6.67 -3.02 -13.06
N GLN A 11 -5.92 -2.05 -13.59
CA GLN A 11 -5.84 -1.81 -15.03
C GLN A 11 -5.18 -2.99 -15.76
N HIS A 12 -4.24 -3.68 -15.12
CA HIS A 12 -3.42 -4.72 -15.72
C HIS A 12 -3.51 -6.06 -14.98
N HIS A 13 -3.72 -6.04 -13.66
CA HIS A 13 -3.66 -7.20 -12.76
C HIS A 13 -5.00 -7.46 -12.08
N GLU A 14 -5.23 -8.71 -11.67
CA GLU A 14 -6.37 -9.07 -10.82
C GLU A 14 -6.15 -8.51 -9.40
N VAL A 15 -7.10 -7.71 -8.94
CA VAL A 15 -7.04 -7.06 -7.63
C VAL A 15 -8.32 -7.38 -6.85
N CYS A 16 -8.13 -7.89 -5.63
CA CYS A 16 -9.21 -8.09 -4.67
C CYS A 16 -9.04 -7.08 -3.52
N ALA A 17 -9.92 -6.07 -3.47
CA ALA A 17 -9.94 -5.11 -2.37
C ALA A 17 -10.71 -5.70 -1.18
N ILE A 18 -10.16 -5.53 0.02
CA ILE A 18 -10.85 -5.90 1.26
C ILE A 18 -11.16 -4.66 2.08
N ASP A 19 -12.37 -4.55 2.58
CA ASP A 19 -12.79 -3.53 3.54
C ASP A 19 -13.70 -4.17 4.59
N VAL A 20 -13.77 -3.59 5.78
CA VAL A 20 -14.63 -4.06 6.87
C VAL A 20 -16.06 -3.50 6.77
N ILE A 21 -16.31 -2.55 5.87
CA ILE A 21 -17.59 -1.86 5.71
C ILE A 21 -18.33 -2.43 4.49
N PRO A 22 -19.45 -3.18 4.69
CA PRO A 22 -20.18 -3.82 3.59
C PRO A 22 -20.63 -2.86 2.50
N ALA A 23 -21.08 -1.66 2.88
CA ALA A 23 -21.53 -0.65 1.92
C ALA A 23 -20.43 -0.20 0.95
N LYS A 24 -19.17 -0.14 1.40
CA LYS A 24 -18.03 0.19 0.52
C LYS A 24 -17.74 -0.94 -0.45
N VAL A 25 -17.76 -2.18 0.02
CA VAL A 25 -17.57 -3.37 -0.82
C VAL A 25 -18.64 -3.43 -1.92
N ASP A 26 -19.91 -3.21 -1.57
CA ASP A 26 -21.02 -3.18 -2.53
C ASP A 26 -20.84 -2.07 -3.58
N LEU A 27 -20.46 -0.85 -3.17
CA LEU A 27 -20.21 0.25 -4.10
C LEU A 27 -19.08 -0.08 -5.08
N ILE A 28 -17.94 -0.60 -4.62
CA ILE A 28 -16.81 -0.96 -5.48
C ILE A 28 -17.21 -2.02 -6.50
N ASN A 29 -17.93 -3.06 -6.08
CA ASN A 29 -18.41 -4.12 -6.98
C ASN A 29 -19.43 -3.62 -8.01
N ARG A 30 -20.16 -2.54 -7.70
CA ARG A 30 -21.05 -1.83 -8.63
C ARG A 30 -20.34 -0.75 -9.45
N ARG A 31 -19.02 -0.70 -9.42
CA ARG A 31 -18.21 0.33 -10.12
C ARG A 31 -18.52 1.76 -9.68
N LYS A 32 -18.80 1.95 -8.38
CA LYS A 32 -19.04 3.25 -7.76
C LYS A 32 -17.98 3.50 -6.68
N SER A 33 -17.47 4.72 -6.64
CA SER A 33 -16.50 5.09 -5.61
C SER A 33 -17.17 5.35 -4.27
N PRO A 34 -16.70 4.73 -3.16
CA PRO A 34 -17.15 5.06 -1.82
C PRO A 34 -16.49 6.34 -1.25
N ILE A 35 -15.59 6.98 -2.00
CA ILE A 35 -14.87 8.19 -1.61
C ILE A 35 -14.93 9.22 -2.73
N ARG A 36 -14.73 10.48 -2.38
CA ARG A 36 -14.68 11.59 -3.35
C ARG A 36 -13.28 11.71 -3.94
N ASP A 37 -13.09 11.17 -5.13
CA ASP A 37 -11.89 11.30 -5.95
C ASP A 37 -12.33 11.17 -7.41
N GLU A 38 -12.29 12.26 -8.15
CA GLU A 38 -12.78 12.35 -9.54
C GLU A 38 -12.14 11.32 -10.47
N TYR A 39 -10.85 11.04 -10.27
CA TYR A 39 -10.14 10.06 -11.08
C TYR A 39 -10.56 8.63 -10.75
N ILE A 40 -10.78 8.30 -9.47
CA ILE A 40 -11.30 6.99 -9.07
C ILE A 40 -12.71 6.80 -9.62
N GLU A 41 -13.58 7.80 -9.47
CA GLU A 41 -14.96 7.77 -9.99
C GLU A 41 -14.96 7.54 -11.52
N LYS A 42 -14.13 8.28 -12.24
CA LYS A 42 -13.97 8.16 -13.69
C LYS A 42 -13.44 6.78 -14.09
N TYR A 43 -12.37 6.30 -13.44
CA TYR A 43 -11.77 4.99 -13.78
C TYR A 43 -12.72 3.83 -13.49
N LEU A 44 -13.44 3.86 -12.37
CA LEU A 44 -14.46 2.84 -12.06
C LEU A 44 -15.60 2.82 -13.08
N ALA A 45 -16.00 3.99 -13.62
CA ALA A 45 -17.10 4.10 -14.57
C ALA A 45 -16.69 3.78 -16.02
N GLU A 46 -15.47 4.14 -16.44
CA GLU A 46 -15.07 4.17 -17.84
C GLU A 46 -14.05 3.08 -18.23
N LYS A 47 -13.30 2.53 -17.25
CA LYS A 47 -12.24 1.55 -17.52
C LYS A 47 -12.66 0.13 -17.19
N GLU A 48 -12.20 -0.82 -18.00
CA GLU A 48 -12.27 -2.23 -17.66
C GLU A 48 -11.22 -2.54 -16.60
N LEU A 49 -11.65 -2.57 -15.34
CA LEU A 49 -10.79 -2.86 -14.22
C LEU A 49 -11.00 -4.31 -13.75
N LYS A 50 -9.92 -5.05 -13.57
CA LYS A 50 -9.92 -6.39 -12.96
C LYS A 50 -9.99 -6.27 -11.43
N LEU A 51 -11.00 -5.53 -10.94
CA LEU A 51 -11.18 -5.18 -9.53
C LEU A 51 -12.42 -5.86 -8.99
N THR A 52 -12.24 -6.59 -7.90
CA THR A 52 -13.32 -7.10 -7.04
C THR A 52 -13.14 -6.60 -5.62
N ALA A 53 -14.20 -6.61 -4.83
CA ALA A 53 -14.12 -6.27 -3.42
C ALA A 53 -14.85 -7.31 -2.58
N THR A 54 -14.35 -7.60 -1.38
CA THR A 54 -14.89 -8.60 -0.48
C THR A 54 -14.76 -8.20 0.99
N LEU A 55 -15.56 -8.82 1.85
CA LEU A 55 -15.42 -8.78 3.32
C LEU A 55 -14.65 -9.98 3.84
N ASP A 56 -14.38 -10.99 2.99
CA ASP A 56 -13.76 -12.25 3.39
C ASP A 56 -12.24 -12.22 3.20
N PRO A 57 -11.46 -12.23 4.30
CA PRO A 57 -10.00 -12.28 4.23
C PRO A 57 -9.46 -13.54 3.56
N ALA A 58 -10.13 -14.68 3.71
CA ALA A 58 -9.69 -15.93 3.09
C ALA A 58 -9.74 -15.82 1.57
N GLN A 59 -10.85 -15.28 1.04
CA GLN A 59 -11.00 -15.03 -0.39
C GLN A 59 -9.95 -14.04 -0.92
N ALA A 60 -9.67 -12.97 -0.16
CA ALA A 60 -8.76 -11.92 -0.62
C ALA A 60 -7.30 -12.34 -0.60
N TYR A 61 -6.88 -13.12 0.41
CA TYR A 61 -5.44 -13.34 0.64
C TYR A 61 -4.91 -14.68 0.14
N SER A 62 -5.75 -15.75 0.04
CA SER A 62 -5.25 -17.11 -0.21
C SER A 62 -4.47 -17.29 -1.51
N GLY A 63 -4.76 -16.49 -2.55
CA GLY A 63 -4.07 -16.56 -3.84
C GLY A 63 -3.23 -15.33 -4.17
N ALA A 64 -3.02 -14.42 -3.23
CA ALA A 64 -2.33 -13.16 -3.48
C ALA A 64 -0.80 -13.33 -3.47
N ASP A 65 -0.12 -12.83 -4.51
CA ASP A 65 1.34 -12.69 -4.51
C ASP A 65 1.78 -11.51 -3.63
N PHE A 66 1.04 -10.41 -3.70
CA PHE A 66 1.24 -9.20 -2.91
C PHE A 66 -0.01 -8.83 -2.13
N VAL A 67 0.16 -8.40 -0.88
CA VAL A 67 -0.90 -7.80 -0.08
C VAL A 67 -0.51 -6.38 0.30
N VAL A 68 -1.20 -5.40 -0.28
CA VAL A 68 -0.96 -3.98 -0.01
C VAL A 68 -1.77 -3.56 1.21
N ILE A 69 -1.07 -3.16 2.28
CA ILE A 69 -1.68 -2.76 3.55
C ILE A 69 -1.80 -1.23 3.58
N ALA A 70 -3.02 -0.74 3.41
CA ALA A 70 -3.38 0.68 3.45
C ALA A 70 -4.39 0.97 4.58
N ALA A 71 -4.20 0.31 5.73
CA ALA A 71 -5.04 0.49 6.90
C ALA A 71 -4.82 1.86 7.55
N PRO A 72 -5.83 2.46 8.18
CA PRO A 72 -5.67 3.73 8.86
C PRO A 72 -4.71 3.61 10.04
N THR A 73 -3.85 4.63 10.21
CA THR A 73 -2.97 4.78 11.36
C THR A 73 -3.23 6.16 11.97
N ASN A 74 -3.55 6.21 13.26
CA ASN A 74 -3.80 7.44 13.97
C ASN A 74 -2.57 7.83 14.80
N TYR A 75 -2.19 9.10 14.74
CA TYR A 75 -1.15 9.64 15.60
C TYR A 75 -1.78 10.37 16.79
N ASP A 76 -1.52 9.89 18.00
CA ASP A 76 -1.90 10.59 19.22
C ASP A 76 -0.78 11.55 19.64
N SER A 77 -1.01 12.84 19.47
CA SER A 77 -0.04 13.88 19.80
C SER A 77 0.25 14.00 21.30
N ARG A 78 -0.62 13.50 22.19
CA ARG A 78 -0.41 13.54 23.64
C ARG A 78 0.53 12.45 24.10
N THR A 79 0.39 11.25 23.53
CA THR A 79 1.23 10.09 23.86
C THR A 79 2.41 9.94 22.91
N GLN A 80 2.48 10.78 21.85
CA GLN A 80 3.48 10.70 20.79
C GLN A 80 3.57 9.29 20.17
N HIS A 81 2.43 8.60 20.09
CA HIS A 81 2.35 7.22 19.63
C HIS A 81 1.49 7.10 18.39
N PHE A 82 1.93 6.23 17.45
CA PHE A 82 1.13 5.79 16.32
C PHE A 82 0.33 4.55 16.70
N ASP A 83 -0.98 4.60 16.52
CA ASP A 83 -1.80 3.40 16.61
C ASP A 83 -1.67 2.60 15.30
N THR A 84 -0.91 1.53 15.36
CA THR A 84 -0.66 0.60 14.24
C THR A 84 -1.49 -0.67 14.34
N SER A 85 -2.44 -0.74 15.26
CA SER A 85 -3.26 -1.94 15.53
C SER A 85 -3.99 -2.46 14.28
N ALA A 86 -4.51 -1.55 13.43
CA ALA A 86 -5.17 -1.93 12.20
C ALA A 86 -4.20 -2.56 11.18
N VAL A 87 -2.96 -2.08 11.09
CA VAL A 87 -1.90 -2.67 10.25
C VAL A 87 -1.57 -4.07 10.74
N GLU A 88 -1.37 -4.23 12.05
CA GLU A 88 -1.05 -5.52 12.66
C GLU A 88 -2.18 -6.54 12.50
N ALA A 89 -3.44 -6.10 12.60
CA ALA A 89 -4.60 -6.97 12.37
C ALA A 89 -4.61 -7.53 10.93
N VAL A 90 -4.27 -6.70 9.95
CA VAL A 90 -4.14 -7.18 8.55
C VAL A 90 -2.99 -8.17 8.42
N ILE A 91 -1.81 -7.88 9.00
CA ILE A 91 -0.66 -8.80 8.98
C ILE A 91 -1.04 -10.16 9.58
N GLN A 92 -1.76 -10.19 10.72
CA GLN A 92 -2.23 -11.44 11.33
C GLN A 92 -3.13 -12.25 10.40
N LEU A 93 -4.05 -11.58 9.69
CA LEU A 93 -4.93 -12.24 8.73
C LEU A 93 -4.15 -12.79 7.53
N VAL A 94 -3.21 -12.03 6.99
CA VAL A 94 -2.35 -12.51 5.90
C VAL A 94 -1.52 -13.71 6.34
N MET A 95 -0.89 -13.64 7.51
CA MET A 95 -0.12 -14.77 8.07
C MET A 95 -0.96 -16.03 8.27
N ARG A 96 -2.26 -15.86 8.58
CA ARG A 96 -3.19 -16.99 8.75
C ARG A 96 -3.58 -17.64 7.44
N TYR A 97 -3.84 -16.86 6.38
CA TYR A 97 -4.41 -17.36 5.12
C TYR A 97 -3.36 -17.56 4.02
N ASN A 98 -2.30 -16.76 4.01
CA ASN A 98 -1.22 -16.85 3.03
C ASN A 98 0.10 -16.28 3.57
N PRO A 99 0.84 -17.01 4.39
CA PRO A 99 2.10 -16.53 4.97
C PRO A 99 3.21 -16.29 3.94
N ASN A 100 3.03 -16.77 2.69
CA ASN A 100 4.01 -16.63 1.61
C ASN A 100 3.83 -15.32 0.83
N ALA A 101 2.68 -14.65 0.93
CA ALA A 101 2.46 -13.38 0.28
C ALA A 101 3.44 -12.31 0.75
N VAL A 102 3.89 -11.46 -0.16
CA VAL A 102 4.68 -10.29 0.21
C VAL A 102 3.74 -9.16 0.65
N MET A 103 3.84 -8.77 1.91
CA MET A 103 3.06 -7.68 2.50
C MET A 103 3.77 -6.35 2.25
N VAL A 104 3.07 -5.41 1.61
CA VAL A 104 3.58 -4.07 1.32
C VAL A 104 2.85 -3.06 2.18
N ILE A 105 3.50 -2.54 3.21
CA ILE A 105 2.91 -1.50 4.06
C ILE A 105 2.96 -0.17 3.32
N LYS A 106 1.79 0.43 3.09
CA LYS A 106 1.62 1.78 2.53
C LYS A 106 1.08 2.77 3.54
N SER A 107 0.59 2.29 4.68
CA SER A 107 0.17 3.13 5.81
C SER A 107 1.33 3.94 6.37
N THR A 108 1.05 5.11 6.91
CA THR A 108 2.04 5.91 7.65
C THR A 108 2.44 5.19 8.93
N ILE A 109 3.72 4.87 9.06
CA ILE A 109 4.27 4.10 10.19
C ILE A 109 5.50 4.79 10.78
N PRO A 110 5.83 4.54 12.06
CA PRO A 110 7.04 5.06 12.68
C PRO A 110 8.31 4.50 12.04
N VAL A 111 9.40 5.24 12.18
CA VAL A 111 10.75 4.77 11.80
C VAL A 111 11.07 3.46 12.54
N GLY A 112 11.62 2.48 11.83
CA GLY A 112 11.97 1.17 12.38
C GLY A 112 10.79 0.19 12.55
N TYR A 113 9.55 0.62 12.32
CA TYR A 113 8.38 -0.24 12.50
C TYR A 113 8.42 -1.52 11.65
N THR A 114 8.91 -1.44 10.40
CA THR A 114 8.99 -2.62 9.53
C THR A 114 9.89 -3.71 10.12
N VAL A 115 10.98 -3.35 10.78
CA VAL A 115 11.86 -4.30 11.46
C VAL A 115 11.15 -4.90 12.66
N SER A 116 10.59 -4.06 13.54
CA SER A 116 9.91 -4.53 14.74
C SER A 116 8.71 -5.44 14.43
N VAL A 117 7.96 -5.16 13.37
CA VAL A 117 6.80 -5.97 12.99
C VAL A 117 7.21 -7.30 12.35
N ARG A 118 8.32 -7.35 11.62
CA ARG A 118 8.93 -8.60 11.13
C ARG A 118 9.31 -9.52 12.29
N GLU A 119 9.99 -8.97 13.30
CA GLU A 119 10.35 -9.72 14.51
C GLU A 119 9.12 -10.19 15.29
N LYS A 120 8.16 -9.29 15.50
CA LYS A 120 6.92 -9.58 16.23
C LYS A 120 6.12 -10.72 15.63
N PHE A 121 6.00 -10.78 14.31
CA PHE A 121 5.22 -11.79 13.59
C PHE A 121 6.05 -12.96 13.06
N GLY A 122 7.37 -12.94 13.24
CA GLY A 122 8.27 -13.98 12.73
C GLY A 122 8.23 -14.10 11.20
N SER A 123 7.99 -13.01 10.47
CA SER A 123 7.88 -13.00 9.03
C SER A 123 8.81 -11.97 8.39
N SER A 124 9.67 -12.42 7.47
CA SER A 124 10.48 -11.53 6.66
C SER A 124 9.70 -10.93 5.47
N ASN A 125 8.53 -11.47 5.11
CA ASN A 125 7.76 -11.10 3.91
C ASN A 125 7.05 -9.74 4.01
N ILE A 126 7.66 -8.76 4.63
CA ILE A 126 7.09 -7.42 4.84
C ILE A 126 8.06 -6.38 4.28
N ILE A 127 7.60 -5.60 3.33
CA ILE A 127 8.31 -4.46 2.76
C ILE A 127 7.50 -3.19 2.99
N PHE A 128 8.11 -2.03 2.77
CA PHE A 128 7.48 -0.73 2.99
C PHE A 128 7.55 0.12 1.72
N SER A 129 6.43 0.71 1.32
CA SER A 129 6.40 1.64 0.21
C SER A 129 5.60 2.88 0.62
N PRO A 130 6.26 3.95 1.07
CA PRO A 130 5.60 5.16 1.54
C PRO A 130 4.79 5.83 0.45
N GLU A 131 3.85 6.65 0.88
CA GLU A 131 2.92 7.35 0.02
C GLU A 131 2.88 8.85 0.36
N PHE A 132 2.83 9.70 -0.66
CA PHE A 132 2.79 11.16 -0.53
C PHE A 132 1.62 11.71 -1.34
N LEU A 133 0.41 11.20 -1.08
CA LEU A 133 -0.78 11.52 -1.87
C LEU A 133 -1.63 12.61 -1.20
N ARG A 134 -2.31 13.39 -2.04
CA ARG A 134 -3.36 14.30 -1.61
C ARG A 134 -4.68 13.55 -1.51
N GLU A 135 -5.43 13.75 -0.41
CA GLU A 135 -6.64 12.97 -0.11
C GLU A 135 -7.67 12.94 -1.25
N SER A 136 -7.93 14.07 -1.91
CA SER A 136 -8.94 14.16 -2.98
C SER A 136 -8.39 13.91 -4.39
N LYS A 137 -7.11 13.56 -4.53
CA LYS A 137 -6.40 13.35 -5.81
C LYS A 137 -5.49 12.14 -5.78
N ALA A 138 -5.84 11.16 -4.94
CA ALA A 138 -4.97 10.03 -4.67
C ALA A 138 -4.67 9.20 -5.94
N LEU A 139 -5.66 8.95 -6.80
CA LEU A 139 -5.42 8.24 -8.05
C LEU A 139 -4.60 9.09 -9.03
N TYR A 140 -4.87 10.38 -9.15
CA TYR A 140 -4.07 11.26 -9.99
C TYR A 140 -2.60 11.25 -9.59
N ASP A 141 -2.32 11.35 -8.27
CA ASP A 141 -0.95 11.34 -7.76
C ASP A 141 -0.26 9.97 -7.95
N ASN A 142 -1.01 8.88 -8.00
CA ASN A 142 -0.49 7.56 -8.38
C ASN A 142 -0.27 7.40 -9.89
N LEU A 143 -1.08 8.04 -10.72
CA LEU A 143 -0.90 8.04 -12.18
C LEU A 143 0.29 8.91 -12.61
N TYR A 144 0.59 9.96 -11.86
CA TYR A 144 1.69 10.90 -12.09
C TYR A 144 2.59 11.04 -10.86
N PRO A 145 3.19 9.94 -10.37
CA PRO A 145 3.98 9.98 -9.16
C PRO A 145 5.25 10.82 -9.35
N SER A 146 5.65 11.57 -8.32
CA SER A 146 6.93 12.27 -8.32
C SER A 146 8.10 11.28 -8.33
N ARG A 147 7.95 10.20 -7.55
CA ARG A 147 8.91 9.11 -7.39
C ARG A 147 8.20 7.88 -6.79
N ILE A 148 8.80 6.72 -6.95
CA ILE A 148 8.42 5.49 -6.26
C ILE A 148 9.54 5.13 -5.29
N ILE A 149 9.19 4.81 -4.04
CA ILE A 149 10.16 4.40 -3.03
C ILE A 149 9.72 3.05 -2.48
N VAL A 150 10.65 2.09 -2.43
CA VAL A 150 10.42 0.78 -1.81
C VAL A 150 11.53 0.47 -0.83
N GLY A 151 11.17 0.36 0.44
CA GLY A 151 12.05 -0.07 1.53
C GLY A 151 11.98 -1.59 1.70
N THR A 152 13.14 -2.24 1.63
CA THR A 152 13.26 -3.70 1.73
C THR A 152 14.48 -4.10 2.55
N ASP A 153 14.68 -5.39 2.79
CA ASP A 153 15.95 -5.91 3.26
C ASP A 153 16.89 -6.14 2.08
N LEU A 154 17.90 -5.30 1.96
CA LEU A 154 18.87 -5.37 0.86
C LEU A 154 19.77 -6.60 0.92
N ASN A 155 19.80 -7.33 2.04
CA ASN A 155 20.58 -8.56 2.21
C ASN A 155 19.76 -9.81 1.86
N ASP A 156 18.44 -9.70 1.63
CA ASP A 156 17.58 -10.79 1.18
C ASP A 156 17.27 -10.63 -0.31
N PRO A 157 17.92 -11.41 -1.21
CA PRO A 157 17.72 -11.28 -2.66
C PRO A 157 16.26 -11.48 -3.08
N ARG A 158 15.50 -12.32 -2.38
CA ARG A 158 14.07 -12.58 -2.65
C ARG A 158 13.23 -11.35 -2.37
N LEU A 159 13.51 -10.63 -1.28
CA LEU A 159 12.79 -9.38 -0.96
C LEU A 159 13.24 -8.24 -1.86
N VAL A 160 14.47 -8.21 -2.30
CA VAL A 160 14.94 -7.24 -3.31
C VAL A 160 14.19 -7.45 -4.62
N GLU A 161 14.07 -8.69 -5.10
CA GLU A 161 13.29 -9.03 -6.31
C GLU A 161 11.81 -8.65 -6.14
N ALA A 162 11.21 -8.96 -5.00
CA ALA A 162 9.83 -8.57 -4.69
C ALA A 162 9.64 -7.04 -4.70
N ALA A 163 10.60 -6.29 -4.16
CA ALA A 163 10.57 -4.83 -4.18
C ALA A 163 10.64 -4.27 -5.61
N HIS A 164 11.50 -4.83 -6.46
CA HIS A 164 11.58 -4.46 -7.88
C HIS A 164 10.30 -4.80 -8.62
N THR A 165 9.74 -5.98 -8.40
CA THR A 165 8.47 -6.40 -8.98
C THR A 165 7.34 -5.45 -8.57
N PHE A 166 7.22 -5.13 -7.28
CA PHE A 166 6.19 -4.20 -6.80
C PHE A 166 6.34 -2.79 -7.40
N ALA A 167 7.58 -2.29 -7.51
CA ALA A 167 7.83 -1.01 -8.15
C ALA A 167 7.43 -1.02 -9.64
N ALA A 168 7.71 -2.12 -10.35
CA ALA A 168 7.33 -2.30 -11.75
C ALA A 168 5.79 -2.30 -11.93
N LEU A 169 5.04 -2.94 -11.02
CA LEU A 169 3.58 -2.92 -11.01
C LEU A 169 3.02 -1.48 -10.88
N LEU A 170 3.64 -0.66 -10.03
CA LEU A 170 3.24 0.75 -9.88
C LEU A 170 3.58 1.57 -11.13
N GLN A 171 4.73 1.33 -11.75
CA GLN A 171 5.15 1.99 -12.99
C GLN A 171 4.23 1.63 -14.15
N GLU A 172 3.85 0.35 -14.27
CA GLU A 172 2.95 -0.13 -15.32
C GLU A 172 1.57 0.52 -15.25
N GLY A 173 1.04 0.74 -14.05
CA GLY A 173 -0.24 1.41 -13.85
C GLY A 173 -0.18 2.93 -14.03
N ALA A 174 1.00 3.55 -13.94
CA ALA A 174 1.18 4.98 -14.05
C ALA A 174 1.10 5.46 -15.51
N ILE A 175 0.67 6.72 -15.70
CA ILE A 175 0.72 7.39 -17.01
C ILE A 175 2.07 8.07 -17.21
N LYS A 176 2.66 8.57 -16.11
CA LYS A 176 3.96 9.23 -16.17
C LYS A 176 5.05 8.22 -16.56
N GLU A 177 5.84 8.59 -17.56
CA GLU A 177 7.04 7.86 -17.97
C GLU A 177 8.27 8.32 -17.16
N ASN A 178 9.30 7.49 -17.11
CA ASN A 178 10.60 7.79 -16.47
C ASN A 178 10.45 8.23 -15.01
N ILE A 179 9.80 7.38 -14.21
CA ILE A 179 9.59 7.64 -12.79
C ILE A 179 10.85 7.28 -12.00
N ASP A 180 11.37 8.24 -11.24
CA ASP A 180 12.46 7.99 -10.31
C ASP A 180 12.07 6.93 -9.31
N THR A 181 12.79 5.82 -9.28
CA THR A 181 12.50 4.69 -8.40
C THR A 181 13.69 4.42 -7.49
N LEU A 182 13.44 4.45 -6.18
CA LEU A 182 14.46 4.32 -5.15
C LEU A 182 14.21 3.05 -4.33
N PHE A 183 15.25 2.22 -4.20
CA PHE A 183 15.27 1.07 -3.30
C PHE A 183 16.20 1.35 -2.14
N MET A 184 15.73 1.12 -0.91
CA MET A 184 16.50 1.42 0.29
C MET A 184 16.24 0.41 1.40
N GLY A 185 17.16 0.34 2.37
CA GLY A 185 16.96 -0.47 3.57
C GLY A 185 15.83 0.08 4.45
N CYS A 186 15.06 -0.81 5.06
CA CYS A 186 13.91 -0.44 5.91
C CYS A 186 14.27 0.45 7.11
N LEU A 187 15.54 0.45 7.55
CA LEU A 187 16.03 1.31 8.64
C LEU A 187 16.36 2.74 8.20
N LEU A 188 16.64 2.95 6.91
CA LEU A 188 17.07 4.24 6.37
C LEU A 188 15.91 5.11 5.88
N TYR A 189 14.68 4.71 6.16
CA TYR A 189 13.52 5.52 5.83
C TYR A 189 13.39 6.68 6.84
N THR A 190 14.35 7.56 6.81
CA THR A 190 14.27 8.93 7.27
C THR A 190 14.58 9.83 6.08
N SER A 191 13.60 10.05 5.20
CA SER A 191 13.69 11.26 4.40
C SER A 191 13.51 12.40 5.38
N PRO A 192 14.52 13.25 5.63
CA PRO A 192 14.32 14.41 6.46
C PRO A 192 13.17 15.21 5.82
N SER A 193 12.15 15.51 6.62
CA SER A 193 11.08 16.41 6.20
C SER A 193 11.75 17.70 5.70
N PRO A 194 11.22 18.37 4.67
CA PRO A 194 11.70 19.70 4.30
C PRO A 194 11.76 20.68 5.47
N ARG A 195 11.04 20.40 6.58
CA ARG A 195 11.09 21.16 7.84
C ARG A 195 12.35 20.90 8.66
N ASP A 196 12.99 19.73 8.50
CA ASP A 196 14.20 19.39 9.27
C ASP A 196 15.47 20.03 8.69
N ARG A 197 15.40 20.59 7.47
CA ARG A 197 16.50 21.34 6.84
C ARG A 197 16.66 22.78 7.35
N SER A 198 15.73 23.27 8.18
CA SER A 198 15.75 24.65 8.70
C SER A 198 16.43 24.80 10.06
N LEU A 199 17.07 23.75 10.59
CA LEU A 199 17.73 23.73 11.92
C LEU A 199 19.24 23.40 11.85
N SER A 200 19.90 23.70 10.74
CA SER A 200 21.37 23.65 10.66
C SER A 200 21.93 24.95 10.12
#